data_d239bf3f14482d82961e10619f52764e
#
_entry.id   d239bf3f14482d82961e10619f52764e
#
_cell.length_a   1.000
_cell.length_b   1.000
_cell.length_c   1.000
_cell.angle_alpha   90.00
_cell.angle_beta   90.00
_cell.angle_gamma   90.00
#
_symmetry.space_group_name_H-M   'P 1'
#
loop_
_entity.id
_entity.type
_entity.pdbx_description
1 polymer ?
#
loop_
_entity_poly.entity_id
_entity_poly.type
_entity_poly.pdbx_seq_one_letter_code
_entity_poly.pdbx_strand_id
1 'polypeptide(L)'
;MKLKLPNLTWRTRKRLKTTALVLGSLAALTFALWLCWVLYLGRFVVYSRNGVRLDFDWVTPGSFVTAETPPEQDVTILYDDGSETVVERKKELEKLTGCTISLEMLTGDLSEVDAAIRQQPKGTAVLLELKSGTGNFYYKTTMPNAKVSGKVDQKALEELVNYLVKADYYVIASVPAFRDRNYGLNNTTYGIHHSSGRYLWAGDDKCYWLDPAKNGTRSWLVQIASELRDMGFDEVLFTDFCFPPTEDILYEGDKLAALNEAAADLAYNLATEDFCVSFLCNEEGFVLPEGRTRLYRDKVDASMAQAVAETLTVPDTSINLVYLTDVGDTRFDAFGVLRPLTLGMQQLPVPTEPPATTAPPEPTPVPEEEPVQEPVEGA
;
A
#
# COMPACT_ATOMS: atom_id res chain seq x y z
N MET A 1 47.88 -30.30 -33.91
CA MET A 1 49.29 -30.31 -33.43
C MET A 1 49.31 -31.13 -32.14
N LYS A 2 49.79 -32.43 -32.18
CA LYS A 2 49.89 -33.28 -31.00
C LYS A 2 51.21 -33.00 -30.30
N LEU A 3 51.18 -32.32 -29.17
CA LEU A 3 52.31 -32.09 -28.28
C LEU A 3 52.81 -33.45 -27.76
N LYS A 4 53.95 -33.94 -28.25
CA LYS A 4 54.65 -35.05 -27.69
C LYS A 4 55.31 -34.64 -26.37
N LEU A 5 54.71 -35.07 -25.27
CA LEU A 5 55.31 -34.88 -23.94
C LEU A 5 56.58 -35.76 -23.82
N PRO A 6 57.72 -35.22 -23.33
CA PRO A 6 58.92 -35.97 -23.12
C PRO A 6 58.72 -37.08 -22.09
N ASN A 7 59.47 -38.23 -22.29
CA ASN A 7 59.41 -39.37 -21.38
C ASN A 7 60.03 -38.99 -20.02
N LEU A 8 59.17 -38.46 -19.14
CA LEU A 8 59.56 -38.14 -17.77
C LEU A 8 59.65 -39.40 -16.90
N THR A 9 60.75 -39.50 -16.12
CA THR A 9 60.89 -40.60 -15.16
C THR A 9 59.82 -40.62 -14.11
N TRP A 10 59.51 -41.81 -13.52
CA TRP A 10 58.42 -41.95 -12.54
C TRP A 10 58.52 -40.96 -11.35
N ARG A 11 59.77 -40.67 -10.92
CA ARG A 11 60.01 -39.70 -9.82
C ARG A 11 59.68 -38.26 -10.20
N THR A 12 59.96 -37.84 -11.42
CA THR A 12 59.62 -36.49 -11.93
C THR A 12 58.10 -36.33 -12.15
N ARG A 13 57.41 -37.39 -12.62
CA ARG A 13 55.94 -37.39 -12.74
C ARG A 13 55.24 -37.26 -11.38
N LYS A 14 55.75 -37.93 -10.34
CA LYS A 14 55.21 -37.84 -8.97
C LYS A 14 55.41 -36.42 -8.39
N ARG A 15 56.62 -35.85 -8.55
CA ARG A 15 56.91 -34.46 -8.15
C ARG A 15 56.03 -33.46 -8.90
N LEU A 16 55.85 -33.59 -10.22
CA LEU A 16 55.00 -32.73 -11.02
C LEU A 16 53.51 -32.79 -10.60
N LYS A 17 53.01 -33.98 -10.28
CA LYS A 17 51.65 -34.12 -9.74
C LYS A 17 51.49 -33.43 -8.39
N THR A 18 52.46 -33.57 -7.51
CA THR A 18 52.43 -32.94 -6.17
C THR A 18 52.52 -31.44 -6.27
N THR A 19 53.41 -30.91 -7.11
CA THR A 19 53.52 -29.45 -7.33
C THR A 19 52.29 -28.89 -8.02
N ALA A 20 51.70 -29.60 -8.99
CA ALA A 20 50.45 -29.16 -9.64
C ALA A 20 49.27 -29.15 -8.63
N LEU A 21 49.22 -30.13 -7.71
CA LEU A 21 48.18 -30.19 -6.68
C LEU A 21 48.36 -29.08 -5.65
N VAL A 22 49.59 -28.77 -5.23
CA VAL A 22 49.88 -27.64 -4.34
C VAL A 22 49.56 -26.30 -4.98
N LEU A 23 49.95 -26.10 -6.26
CA LEU A 23 49.61 -24.88 -6.99
C LEU A 23 48.09 -24.72 -7.19
N GLY A 24 47.40 -25.84 -7.49
CA GLY A 24 45.94 -25.84 -7.62
C GLY A 24 45.22 -25.50 -6.31
N SER A 25 45.72 -26.06 -5.19
CA SER A 25 45.15 -25.73 -3.87
C SER A 25 45.40 -24.28 -3.45
N LEU A 26 46.58 -23.74 -3.77
CA LEU A 26 46.92 -22.34 -3.51
C LEU A 26 46.02 -21.40 -4.35
N ALA A 27 45.84 -21.71 -5.64
CA ALA A 27 44.93 -20.95 -6.50
C ALA A 27 43.46 -20.98 -6.05
N ALA A 28 43.01 -22.15 -5.59
CA ALA A 28 41.68 -22.28 -5.03
C ALA A 28 41.50 -21.45 -3.72
N LEU A 29 42.53 -21.46 -2.86
CA LEU A 29 42.52 -20.66 -1.63
C LEU A 29 42.50 -19.14 -1.91
N THR A 30 43.35 -18.68 -2.86
CA THR A 30 43.36 -17.26 -3.24
C THR A 30 42.03 -16.85 -3.88
N PHE A 31 41.43 -17.70 -4.69
CA PHE A 31 40.10 -17.44 -5.26
C PHE A 31 39.00 -17.37 -4.19
N ALA A 32 39.04 -18.26 -3.21
CA ALA A 32 38.10 -18.24 -2.10
C ALA A 32 38.26 -16.98 -1.26
N LEU A 33 39.49 -16.56 -0.94
CA LEU A 33 39.75 -15.31 -0.23
C LEU A 33 39.29 -14.08 -1.01
N TRP A 34 39.52 -14.08 -2.32
CA TRP A 34 39.05 -13.02 -3.20
C TRP A 34 37.52 -12.95 -3.23
N LEU A 35 36.82 -14.11 -3.31
CA LEU A 35 35.39 -14.19 -3.27
C LEU A 35 34.82 -13.66 -1.92
N CYS A 36 35.42 -14.07 -0.80
CA CYS A 36 35.05 -13.54 0.52
C CYS A 36 35.26 -12.03 0.61
N TRP A 37 36.34 -11.53 0.03
CA TRP A 37 36.61 -10.09 -0.03
C TRP A 37 35.56 -9.33 -0.84
N VAL A 38 35.18 -9.83 -2.02
CA VAL A 38 34.14 -9.21 -2.86
C VAL A 38 32.78 -9.22 -2.15
N LEU A 39 32.41 -10.34 -1.52
CA LEU A 39 31.17 -10.43 -0.74
C LEU A 39 31.19 -9.51 0.49
N TYR A 40 32.34 -9.35 1.14
CA TYR A 40 32.50 -8.41 2.23
C TYR A 40 32.36 -6.95 1.78
N LEU A 41 32.99 -6.57 0.67
CA LEU A 41 32.89 -5.23 0.09
C LEU A 41 31.48 -4.94 -0.42
N GLY A 42 30.76 -5.94 -0.90
CA GLY A 42 29.37 -5.80 -1.34
C GLY A 42 28.41 -5.26 -0.26
N ARG A 43 28.78 -5.38 1.00
CA ARG A 43 28.01 -4.83 2.14
C ARG A 43 28.08 -3.29 2.24
N PHE A 44 29.09 -2.69 1.63
CA PHE A 44 29.36 -1.25 1.71
C PHE A 44 29.03 -0.53 0.38
N VAL A 45 28.42 -1.24 -0.57
CA VAL A 45 28.04 -0.67 -1.86
C VAL A 45 26.71 0.05 -1.72
N VAL A 46 26.72 1.35 -1.87
CA VAL A 46 25.51 2.19 -1.92
C VAL A 46 25.29 2.61 -3.37
N TYR A 47 24.11 2.27 -3.90
CA TYR A 47 23.66 2.70 -5.21
C TYR A 47 22.94 4.04 -5.09
N SER A 48 23.48 5.06 -5.74
CA SER A 48 22.85 6.38 -5.76
C SER A 48 22.60 6.83 -7.21
N ARG A 49 21.75 7.82 -7.39
CA ARG A 49 21.42 8.41 -8.71
C ARG A 49 22.66 8.92 -9.48
N ASN A 50 23.77 9.18 -8.77
CA ASN A 50 25.03 9.66 -9.32
C ASN A 50 26.08 8.54 -9.52
N GLY A 51 25.70 7.27 -9.38
CA GLY A 51 26.56 6.11 -9.55
C GLY A 51 26.73 5.24 -8.31
N VAL A 52 27.66 4.30 -8.37
CA VAL A 52 27.97 3.36 -7.29
C VAL A 52 29.06 3.95 -6.40
N ARG A 53 28.81 4.03 -5.10
CA ARG A 53 29.75 4.52 -4.09
C ARG A 53 29.98 3.45 -3.02
N LEU A 54 31.21 3.32 -2.53
CA LEU A 54 31.54 2.53 -1.36
C LEU A 54 31.44 3.43 -0.12
N ASP A 55 30.59 3.08 0.82
CA ASP A 55 30.43 3.77 2.10
C ASP A 55 30.87 2.86 3.24
N PHE A 56 31.97 3.24 3.91
CA PHE A 56 32.55 2.47 5.01
C PHE A 56 32.08 2.94 6.39
N ASP A 57 31.31 4.03 6.46
CA ASP A 57 30.79 4.60 7.71
C ASP A 57 29.48 3.93 8.16
N TRP A 58 29.20 2.71 7.65
CA TRP A 58 28.02 1.97 8.00
C TRP A 58 28.03 1.58 9.49
N VAL A 59 27.27 2.31 10.29
CA VAL A 59 27.01 1.98 11.70
C VAL A 59 26.07 0.78 11.74
N THR A 60 26.48 -0.29 12.41
CA THR A 60 25.67 -1.50 12.61
C THR A 60 24.32 -1.11 13.21
N PRO A 61 23.17 -1.60 12.66
CA PRO A 61 21.87 -1.38 13.30
C PRO A 61 21.89 -1.93 14.73
N GLY A 62 21.79 -1.03 15.72
CA GLY A 62 21.81 -1.41 17.15
C GLY A 62 22.62 -0.49 18.06
N SER A 63 23.48 0.38 17.54
CA SER A 63 24.12 1.41 18.36
C SER A 63 23.35 2.74 18.18
N PHE A 64 22.35 2.95 19.03
CA PHE A 64 21.76 4.27 19.19
C PHE A 64 22.80 5.17 19.89
N VAL A 65 23.53 5.96 19.11
CA VAL A 65 24.20 7.13 19.66
C VAL A 65 23.08 8.15 19.85
N THR A 66 22.73 8.40 21.10
CA THR A 66 21.87 9.52 21.45
C THR A 66 22.63 10.78 21.02
N ALA A 67 22.26 11.32 19.86
CA ALA A 67 22.73 12.63 19.46
C ALA A 67 22.13 13.63 20.42
N GLU A 68 22.99 14.30 21.21
CA GLU A 68 22.60 15.48 21.97
C GLU A 68 22.03 16.48 20.96
N THR A 69 20.79 16.90 21.20
CA THR A 69 20.10 17.91 20.42
C THR A 69 20.94 19.19 20.44
N PRO A 70 21.42 19.72 19.32
CA PRO A 70 22.05 21.03 19.30
C PRO A 70 21.03 22.08 19.78
N PRO A 71 21.44 23.10 20.54
CA PRO A 71 20.52 24.15 20.92
C PRO A 71 19.99 24.86 19.69
N GLU A 72 18.67 25.07 19.64
CA GLU A 72 18.00 25.87 18.64
C GLU A 72 18.70 27.23 18.50
N GLN A 73 19.45 27.42 17.46
CA GLN A 73 19.89 28.75 17.04
C GLN A 73 18.92 29.27 15.99
N ASP A 74 18.12 30.22 16.42
CA ASP A 74 17.28 31.04 15.57
C ASP A 74 18.18 31.92 14.68
N VAL A 75 18.57 31.41 13.50
CA VAL A 75 19.33 32.18 12.51
C VAL A 75 18.39 32.56 11.38
N THR A 76 17.77 33.68 11.51
CA THR A 76 17.04 34.30 10.40
C THR A 76 18.05 34.91 9.42
N ILE A 77 18.43 34.18 8.38
CA ILE A 77 19.23 34.72 7.28
C ILE A 77 18.24 35.16 6.19
N LEU A 78 17.97 36.46 6.12
CA LEU A 78 17.28 37.10 5.01
C LEU A 78 18.28 37.30 3.86
N TYR A 79 18.29 36.40 2.88
CA TYR A 79 18.86 36.64 1.58
C TYR A 79 17.70 36.84 0.59
N ASP A 80 17.52 38.09 0.19
CA ASP A 80 16.64 38.45 -0.92
C ASP A 80 17.51 38.51 -2.20
N ASP A 81 17.63 37.36 -2.87
CA ASP A 81 18.33 37.22 -4.15
C ASP A 81 17.36 37.02 -5.34
N GLY A 82 16.05 37.18 -5.11
CA GLY A 82 15.04 37.06 -6.17
C GLY A 82 14.87 35.65 -6.74
N SER A 83 15.51 34.65 -6.15
CA SER A 83 15.20 33.24 -6.45
C SER A 83 13.98 32.82 -5.63
N GLU A 84 12.94 32.32 -6.30
CA GLU A 84 11.83 31.65 -5.61
C GLU A 84 12.41 30.54 -4.74
N THR A 85 12.50 30.78 -3.43
CA THR A 85 12.78 29.73 -2.46
C THR A 85 11.62 28.76 -2.58
N VAL A 86 11.86 27.59 -3.20
CA VAL A 86 10.99 26.45 -3.07
C VAL A 86 11.04 26.07 -1.60
N VAL A 87 10.13 26.61 -0.82
CA VAL A 87 9.86 26.15 0.53
C VAL A 87 9.30 24.74 0.32
N GLU A 88 10.13 23.71 0.54
CA GLU A 88 9.65 22.34 0.68
C GLU A 88 8.68 22.35 1.85
N ARG A 89 7.42 22.60 1.56
CA ARG A 89 6.36 22.45 2.55
C ARG A 89 6.28 20.96 2.82
N LYS A 90 6.50 20.55 4.08
CA LYS A 90 6.05 19.24 4.53
C LYS A 90 4.61 19.10 4.06
N LYS A 91 4.37 18.13 3.20
CA LYS A 91 3.05 17.90 2.63
C LYS A 91 2.22 17.26 3.75
N GLU A 92 1.57 18.06 4.58
CA GLU A 92 0.68 17.54 5.63
C GLU A 92 -0.41 16.69 4.99
N LEU A 93 -0.89 15.68 5.74
CA LEU A 93 -2.02 14.90 5.25
C LEU A 93 -3.27 15.78 5.23
N GLU A 94 -3.90 15.87 4.08
CA GLU A 94 -5.15 16.60 3.90
C GLU A 94 -6.31 15.61 3.71
N LYS A 95 -7.53 16.09 3.92
CA LYS A 95 -8.73 15.31 3.63
C LYS A 95 -8.78 14.96 2.14
N LEU A 96 -8.93 13.69 1.84
CA LEU A 96 -8.99 13.23 0.45
C LEU A 96 -10.39 13.39 -0.15
N THR A 97 -10.42 13.92 -1.36
CA THR A 97 -11.59 13.85 -2.24
C THR A 97 -11.11 13.52 -3.64
N GLY A 98 -11.70 12.50 -4.25
CA GLY A 98 -11.19 12.09 -5.54
C GLY A 98 -11.89 10.91 -6.18
N CYS A 99 -11.19 10.28 -7.11
CA CYS A 99 -11.73 9.19 -7.90
C CYS A 99 -10.86 7.93 -7.88
N THR A 100 -11.49 6.82 -8.22
CA THR A 100 -10.83 5.51 -8.37
C THR A 100 -10.87 5.06 -9.83
N ILE A 101 -9.76 4.54 -10.31
CA ILE A 101 -9.60 3.93 -11.63
C ILE A 101 -9.37 2.44 -11.43
N SER A 102 -10.37 1.66 -11.78
CA SER A 102 -10.34 0.20 -11.63
C SER A 102 -9.45 -0.48 -12.66
N LEU A 103 -9.08 -1.74 -12.38
CA LEU A 103 -8.39 -2.60 -13.36
C LEU A 103 -9.16 -2.73 -14.69
N GLU A 104 -10.49 -2.69 -14.65
CA GLU A 104 -11.32 -2.75 -15.85
C GLU A 104 -11.12 -1.50 -16.71
N MET A 105 -11.10 -0.31 -16.10
CA MET A 105 -10.81 0.94 -16.79
C MET A 105 -9.39 0.96 -17.36
N LEU A 106 -8.39 0.46 -16.61
CA LEU A 106 -7.01 0.39 -17.09
C LEU A 106 -6.80 -0.60 -18.24
N THR A 107 -7.67 -1.60 -18.38
CA THR A 107 -7.62 -2.57 -19.49
C THR A 107 -8.52 -2.18 -20.66
N GLY A 108 -9.31 -1.11 -20.50
CA GLY A 108 -10.17 -0.53 -21.53
C GLY A 108 -9.46 0.54 -22.36
N ASP A 109 -10.21 1.55 -22.77
CA ASP A 109 -9.65 2.71 -23.51
C ASP A 109 -9.06 3.75 -22.54
N LEU A 110 -7.74 3.74 -22.39
CA LEU A 110 -7.03 4.70 -21.55
C LEU A 110 -7.17 6.16 -22.04
N SER A 111 -7.53 6.39 -23.30
CA SER A 111 -7.75 7.74 -23.79
C SER A 111 -9.01 8.39 -23.21
N GLU A 112 -10.06 7.59 -22.97
CA GLU A 112 -11.28 8.05 -22.29
C GLU A 112 -10.98 8.34 -20.81
N VAL A 113 -10.18 7.49 -20.15
CA VAL A 113 -9.74 7.69 -18.77
C VAL A 113 -8.91 8.97 -18.65
N ASP A 114 -7.92 9.17 -19.51
CA ASP A 114 -7.08 10.37 -19.53
C ASP A 114 -7.94 11.64 -19.77
N ALA A 115 -8.87 11.60 -20.71
CA ALA A 115 -9.77 12.72 -20.97
C ALA A 115 -10.67 13.05 -19.76
N ALA A 116 -11.19 12.04 -19.06
CA ALA A 116 -12.03 12.24 -17.88
C ALA A 116 -11.23 12.79 -16.69
N ILE A 117 -10.00 12.33 -16.49
CA ILE A 117 -9.10 12.82 -15.44
C ILE A 117 -8.74 14.28 -15.66
N ARG A 118 -8.44 14.69 -16.89
CA ARG A 118 -8.10 16.08 -17.22
C ARG A 118 -9.24 17.07 -16.94
N GLN A 119 -10.47 16.58 -16.78
CA GLN A 119 -11.62 17.39 -16.37
C GLN A 119 -11.74 17.54 -14.85
N GLN A 120 -11.02 16.71 -14.07
CA GLN A 120 -11.02 16.82 -12.61
C GLN A 120 -10.23 18.05 -12.15
N PRO A 121 -10.63 18.69 -11.05
CA PRO A 121 -9.86 19.77 -10.44
C PRO A 121 -8.45 19.30 -10.08
N LYS A 122 -7.46 20.17 -10.15
CA LYS A 122 -6.12 19.91 -9.62
C LYS A 122 -6.19 19.72 -8.10
N GLY A 123 -5.30 18.89 -7.58
CA GLY A 123 -5.33 18.49 -6.16
C GLY A 123 -6.32 17.36 -5.87
N THR A 124 -7.12 16.91 -6.86
CA THR A 124 -7.99 15.73 -6.71
C THR A 124 -7.14 14.48 -6.47
N ALA A 125 -7.56 13.64 -5.54
CA ALA A 125 -6.93 12.34 -5.33
C ALA A 125 -7.35 11.35 -6.44
N VAL A 126 -6.37 10.63 -6.99
CA VAL A 126 -6.59 9.63 -8.04
C VAL A 126 -6.00 8.30 -7.60
N LEU A 127 -6.85 7.34 -7.33
CA LEU A 127 -6.46 5.98 -6.98
C LEU A 127 -6.45 5.10 -8.23
N LEU A 128 -5.32 4.45 -8.49
CA LEU A 128 -5.15 3.48 -9.57
C LEU A 128 -4.97 2.06 -9.02
N GLU A 129 -5.79 1.13 -9.47
CA GLU A 129 -5.60 -0.29 -9.19
C GLU A 129 -4.48 -0.85 -10.08
N LEU A 130 -3.30 -1.11 -9.51
CA LEU A 130 -2.10 -1.47 -10.28
C LEU A 130 -1.72 -2.95 -10.21
N LYS A 131 -2.39 -3.72 -9.36
CA LYS A 131 -2.15 -5.16 -9.20
C LYS A 131 -3.46 -5.87 -8.90
N SER A 132 -3.60 -7.09 -9.39
CA SER A 132 -4.76 -7.94 -9.07
C SER A 132 -4.43 -9.01 -8.04
N GLY A 133 -5.45 -9.56 -7.37
CA GLY A 133 -5.32 -10.72 -6.48
C GLY A 133 -4.82 -11.99 -7.20
N THR A 134 -4.89 -12.06 -8.54
CA THR A 134 -4.23 -13.13 -9.31
C THR A 134 -2.71 -12.95 -9.38
N GLY A 135 -2.16 -11.85 -8.86
CA GLY A 135 -0.74 -11.55 -8.84
C GLY A 135 -0.21 -10.99 -10.16
N ASN A 136 -1.09 -10.49 -11.03
CA ASN A 136 -0.68 -9.77 -12.24
C ASN A 136 -0.48 -8.28 -11.90
N PHE A 137 0.63 -7.73 -12.35
CA PHE A 137 0.91 -6.30 -12.32
C PHE A 137 0.37 -5.65 -13.60
N TYR A 138 -0.20 -4.50 -13.46
CA TYR A 138 -0.79 -3.74 -14.58
C TYR A 138 0.12 -2.58 -15.01
N TYR A 139 1.23 -2.38 -14.34
CA TYR A 139 2.31 -1.46 -14.70
C TYR A 139 3.60 -2.23 -14.98
N LYS A 140 4.57 -1.58 -15.60
CA LYS A 140 5.89 -2.16 -15.86
C LYS A 140 6.71 -2.18 -14.58
N THR A 141 6.77 -3.34 -13.95
CA THR A 141 7.52 -3.57 -12.70
C THR A 141 8.89 -4.15 -12.95
N THR A 142 9.83 -3.83 -12.06
CA THR A 142 11.18 -4.43 -12.01
C THR A 142 11.26 -5.62 -11.05
N MET A 143 10.14 -5.96 -10.37
CA MET A 143 10.08 -7.03 -9.40
C MET A 143 10.44 -8.39 -10.00
N PRO A 144 11.31 -9.18 -9.35
CA PRO A 144 11.73 -10.48 -9.87
C PRO A 144 10.54 -11.45 -9.94
N ASN A 145 10.43 -12.18 -11.05
CA ASN A 145 9.35 -13.14 -11.31
C ASN A 145 7.93 -12.55 -11.32
N ALA A 146 7.80 -11.23 -11.38
CA ALA A 146 6.52 -10.58 -11.52
C ALA A 146 5.90 -10.87 -12.90
N LYS A 147 4.59 -11.05 -12.92
CA LYS A 147 3.84 -11.24 -14.15
C LYS A 147 3.13 -9.93 -14.51
N VAL A 148 3.63 -9.26 -15.54
CA VAL A 148 3.00 -8.06 -16.08
C VAL A 148 1.84 -8.45 -17.00
N SER A 149 0.69 -7.80 -16.83
CA SER A 149 -0.49 -8.03 -17.68
C SER A 149 -0.26 -7.46 -19.09
N GLY A 150 -0.47 -8.28 -20.10
CA GLY A 150 -0.48 -7.82 -21.49
C GLY A 150 -1.78 -7.15 -21.94
N LYS A 151 -2.74 -6.95 -21.02
CA LYS A 151 -4.04 -6.34 -21.34
C LYS A 151 -4.02 -4.81 -21.27
N VAL A 152 -2.99 -4.23 -20.68
CA VAL A 152 -2.84 -2.77 -20.52
C VAL A 152 -1.82 -2.27 -21.53
N ASP A 153 -2.13 -1.15 -22.16
CA ASP A 153 -1.12 -0.38 -22.89
C ASP A 153 -0.17 0.27 -21.88
N GLN A 154 0.98 -0.37 -21.70
CA GLN A 154 1.98 0.04 -20.72
C GLN A 154 2.52 1.44 -20.98
N LYS A 155 2.60 1.84 -22.26
CA LYS A 155 3.08 3.16 -22.64
C LYS A 155 2.05 4.24 -22.30
N ALA A 156 0.80 4.00 -22.64
CA ALA A 156 -0.30 4.94 -22.32
C ALA A 156 -0.47 5.09 -20.80
N LEU A 157 -0.33 4.00 -20.03
CA LEU A 157 -0.39 4.04 -18.58
C LEU A 157 0.81 4.84 -17.99
N GLU A 158 2.01 4.62 -18.50
CA GLU A 158 3.19 5.37 -18.06
C GLU A 158 3.04 6.88 -18.37
N GLU A 159 2.50 7.23 -19.52
CA GLU A 159 2.19 8.63 -19.89
C GLU A 159 1.13 9.22 -18.95
N LEU A 160 0.07 8.48 -18.61
CA LEU A 160 -0.97 8.89 -17.66
C LEU A 160 -0.40 9.12 -16.25
N VAL A 161 0.36 8.16 -15.70
CA VAL A 161 1.00 8.30 -14.37
C VAL A 161 1.94 9.50 -14.34
N ASN A 162 2.79 9.66 -15.37
CA ASN A 162 3.68 10.80 -15.49
C ASN A 162 2.93 12.14 -15.56
N TYR A 163 1.76 12.16 -16.22
CA TYR A 163 0.91 13.35 -16.25
C TYR A 163 0.36 13.66 -14.85
N LEU A 164 -0.21 12.67 -14.16
CA LEU A 164 -0.79 12.83 -12.82
C LEU A 164 0.25 13.38 -11.83
N VAL A 165 1.43 12.75 -11.78
CA VAL A 165 2.53 13.17 -10.88
C VAL A 165 2.99 14.60 -11.17
N LYS A 166 3.04 15.02 -12.46
CA LYS A 166 3.49 16.37 -12.84
C LYS A 166 2.41 17.44 -12.73
N ALA A 167 1.15 17.06 -12.78
CA ALA A 167 0.02 17.99 -12.85
C ALA A 167 -0.61 18.30 -11.48
N ASP A 168 0.11 17.98 -10.40
CA ASP A 168 -0.29 18.26 -9.01
C ASP A 168 -1.57 17.53 -8.57
N TYR A 169 -1.75 16.27 -9.03
CA TYR A 169 -2.73 15.36 -8.45
C TYR A 169 -2.12 14.59 -7.27
N TYR A 170 -2.96 14.19 -6.33
CA TYR A 170 -2.54 13.26 -5.28
C TYR A 170 -2.73 11.83 -5.78
N VAL A 171 -1.63 11.12 -6.05
CA VAL A 171 -1.67 9.84 -6.77
C VAL A 171 -1.52 8.66 -5.82
N ILE A 172 -2.52 7.78 -5.80
CA ILE A 172 -2.59 6.63 -4.90
C ILE A 172 -2.47 5.35 -5.72
N ALA A 173 -1.52 4.49 -5.35
CA ALA A 173 -1.39 3.16 -5.92
C ALA A 173 -2.12 2.12 -5.06
N SER A 174 -3.10 1.41 -5.61
CA SER A 174 -3.80 0.34 -4.92
C SER A 174 -3.25 -1.02 -5.31
N VAL A 175 -2.87 -1.81 -4.30
CA VAL A 175 -2.34 -3.16 -4.46
C VAL A 175 -2.91 -4.12 -3.41
N PRO A 176 -3.34 -5.34 -3.78
CA PRO A 176 -3.73 -6.37 -2.83
C PRO A 176 -2.55 -6.76 -1.95
N ALA A 177 -2.76 -6.76 -0.63
CA ALA A 177 -1.73 -7.12 0.34
C ALA A 177 -1.53 -8.64 0.42
N PHE A 178 -2.54 -9.33 0.91
CA PHE A 178 -2.40 -10.74 1.27
C PHE A 178 -3.03 -11.69 0.26
N ARG A 179 -3.63 -11.19 -0.81
CA ARG A 179 -4.20 -12.01 -1.88
C ARG A 179 -3.32 -11.93 -3.13
N ASP A 180 -2.55 -13.00 -3.38
CA ASP A 180 -1.64 -13.08 -4.51
C ASP A 180 -1.43 -14.54 -4.96
N ARG A 181 -2.06 -14.89 -6.08
CA ARG A 181 -1.94 -16.22 -6.65
C ARG A 181 -0.53 -16.56 -7.12
N ASN A 182 0.10 -15.63 -7.83
CA ASN A 182 1.41 -15.91 -8.46
C ASN A 182 2.51 -15.99 -7.40
N TYR A 183 2.52 -15.05 -6.45
CA TYR A 183 3.50 -15.05 -5.39
C TYR A 183 3.31 -16.24 -4.45
N GLY A 184 2.07 -16.56 -4.05
CA GLY A 184 1.76 -17.70 -3.21
C GLY A 184 2.16 -19.04 -3.83
N LEU A 185 1.97 -19.23 -5.16
CA LEU A 185 2.43 -20.44 -5.86
C LEU A 185 3.94 -20.61 -5.83
N ASN A 186 4.68 -19.51 -6.01
CA ASN A 186 6.13 -19.54 -6.05
C ASN A 186 6.77 -19.58 -4.65
N ASN A 187 6.03 -19.18 -3.62
CA ASN A 187 6.51 -19.03 -2.23
C ASN A 187 5.53 -19.66 -1.23
N THR A 188 5.30 -20.97 -1.36
CA THR A 188 4.28 -21.68 -0.58
C THR A 188 4.47 -21.60 0.93
N THR A 189 5.68 -21.33 1.42
CA THR A 189 6.00 -21.13 2.83
C THR A 189 5.41 -19.86 3.43
N TYR A 190 5.03 -18.91 2.58
CA TYR A 190 4.42 -17.64 2.98
C TYR A 190 2.90 -17.64 2.81
N GLY A 191 2.34 -18.68 2.21
CA GLY A 191 0.90 -18.81 2.02
C GLY A 191 0.19 -19.38 3.25
N ILE A 192 -1.07 -18.99 3.45
CA ILE A 192 -1.96 -19.59 4.42
C ILE A 192 -2.36 -20.99 3.95
N HIS A 193 -2.22 -21.98 4.80
CA HIS A 193 -2.57 -23.35 4.49
C HIS A 193 -4.04 -23.64 4.81
N HIS A 194 -4.62 -24.55 4.05
CA HIS A 194 -5.90 -25.17 4.37
C HIS A 194 -5.81 -25.91 5.71
N SER A 195 -6.92 -26.04 6.44
CA SER A 195 -6.99 -26.70 7.76
C SER A 195 -6.39 -28.09 7.81
N SER A 196 -6.33 -28.81 6.66
CA SER A 196 -5.63 -30.09 6.55
C SER A 196 -4.10 -29.99 6.61
N GLY A 197 -3.52 -28.82 6.49
CA GLY A 197 -2.08 -28.56 6.42
C GLY A 197 -1.35 -29.06 5.16
N ARG A 198 -2.06 -29.67 4.20
CA ARG A 198 -1.45 -30.35 3.05
C ARG A 198 -1.20 -29.44 1.84
N TYR A 199 -1.98 -28.39 1.68
CA TYR A 199 -1.93 -27.48 0.55
C TYR A 199 -2.31 -26.06 0.98
N LEU A 200 -1.99 -25.08 0.16
CA LEU A 200 -2.40 -23.70 0.38
C LEU A 200 -3.92 -23.55 0.26
N TRP A 201 -4.50 -22.75 1.12
CA TRP A 201 -5.89 -22.38 0.97
C TRP A 201 -6.07 -21.45 -0.23
N ALA A 202 -7.09 -21.71 -1.02
CA ALA A 202 -7.46 -20.88 -2.16
C ALA A 202 -8.96 -20.57 -2.12
N GLY A 203 -9.32 -19.33 -2.37
CA GLY A 203 -10.70 -18.92 -2.54
C GLY A 203 -11.34 -19.44 -3.84
N ASP A 204 -12.62 -19.14 -4.03
CA ASP A 204 -13.37 -19.53 -5.24
C ASP A 204 -12.75 -18.97 -6.52
N ASP A 205 -12.09 -17.83 -6.43
CA ASP A 205 -11.33 -17.18 -7.51
C ASP A 205 -9.96 -17.83 -7.78
N LYS A 206 -9.64 -18.91 -7.06
CA LYS A 206 -8.36 -19.62 -7.12
C LYS A 206 -7.14 -18.76 -6.77
N CYS A 207 -7.33 -17.69 -6.02
CA CYS A 207 -6.25 -16.88 -5.47
C CYS A 207 -5.79 -17.48 -4.13
N TYR A 208 -4.47 -17.51 -3.92
CA TYR A 208 -3.88 -17.88 -2.64
C TYR A 208 -3.79 -16.65 -1.73
N TRP A 209 -3.81 -16.92 -0.45
CA TRP A 209 -3.66 -15.89 0.57
C TRP A 209 -2.33 -16.04 1.26
N LEU A 210 -1.67 -14.92 1.48
CA LEU A 210 -0.37 -14.84 2.14
C LEU A 210 -0.57 -14.62 3.64
N ASP A 211 0.32 -15.20 4.43
CA ASP A 211 0.32 -15.05 5.87
C ASP A 211 0.93 -13.70 6.28
N PRO A 212 0.17 -12.80 6.93
CA PRO A 212 0.65 -11.48 7.39
C PRO A 212 1.82 -11.58 8.37
N ALA A 213 1.87 -12.65 9.17
CA ALA A 213 2.92 -12.86 10.16
C ALA A 213 4.29 -13.23 9.55
N LYS A 214 4.33 -13.56 8.25
CA LYS A 214 5.59 -13.95 7.59
C LYS A 214 6.38 -12.75 7.11
N ASN A 215 7.64 -12.64 7.51
CA ASN A 215 8.54 -11.60 7.05
C ASN A 215 8.68 -11.55 5.53
N GLY A 216 8.65 -12.70 4.84
CA GLY A 216 8.70 -12.74 3.38
C GLY A 216 7.50 -12.10 2.71
N THR A 217 6.29 -12.23 3.28
CA THR A 217 5.09 -11.52 2.83
C THR A 217 5.26 -10.01 2.98
N ARG A 218 5.66 -9.55 4.16
CA ARG A 218 5.87 -8.13 4.45
C ARG A 218 6.97 -7.52 3.57
N SER A 219 8.10 -8.22 3.44
CA SER A 219 9.21 -7.78 2.55
C SER A 219 8.78 -7.67 1.08
N TRP A 220 7.90 -8.56 0.61
CA TRP A 220 7.34 -8.49 -0.73
C TRP A 220 6.51 -7.21 -0.93
N LEU A 221 5.65 -6.88 0.03
CA LEU A 221 4.84 -5.66 0.00
C LEU A 221 5.69 -4.40 0.09
N VAL A 222 6.72 -4.40 0.93
CA VAL A 222 7.68 -3.29 1.04
C VAL A 222 8.38 -3.04 -0.30
N GLN A 223 8.81 -4.09 -1.01
CA GLN A 223 9.46 -3.93 -2.31
C GLN A 223 8.51 -3.33 -3.36
N ILE A 224 7.27 -3.81 -3.44
CA ILE A 224 6.26 -3.26 -4.36
C ILE A 224 6.00 -1.78 -4.05
N ALA A 225 5.76 -1.45 -2.79
CA ALA A 225 5.45 -0.07 -2.40
C ALA A 225 6.64 0.88 -2.59
N SER A 226 7.87 0.39 -2.37
CA SER A 226 9.08 1.17 -2.65
C SER A 226 9.22 1.50 -4.14
N GLU A 227 8.94 0.53 -5.01
CA GLU A 227 8.94 0.76 -6.46
C GLU A 227 7.90 1.82 -6.86
N LEU A 228 6.68 1.73 -6.31
CA LEU A 228 5.61 2.71 -6.56
C LEU A 228 5.97 4.11 -6.06
N ARG A 229 6.56 4.21 -4.87
CA ARG A 229 7.09 5.47 -4.35
C ARG A 229 8.14 6.07 -5.29
N ASP A 230 9.07 5.24 -5.78
CA ASP A 230 10.12 5.69 -6.71
C ASP A 230 9.57 6.11 -8.08
N MET A 231 8.36 5.64 -8.43
CA MET A 231 7.60 6.10 -9.60
C MET A 231 6.89 7.43 -9.38
N GLY A 232 6.87 7.96 -8.15
CA GLY A 232 6.30 9.26 -7.79
C GLY A 232 4.87 9.21 -7.26
N PHE A 233 4.37 8.05 -6.83
CA PHE A 233 3.10 7.97 -6.11
C PHE A 233 3.23 8.61 -4.73
N ASP A 234 2.18 9.30 -4.29
CA ASP A 234 2.11 9.96 -2.98
C ASP A 234 1.67 8.97 -1.88
N GLU A 235 0.97 7.90 -2.26
CA GLU A 235 0.39 6.94 -1.32
C GLU A 235 0.31 5.54 -1.92
N VAL A 236 0.52 4.52 -1.07
CA VAL A 236 0.15 3.14 -1.38
C VAL A 236 -1.03 2.72 -0.52
N LEU A 237 -2.07 2.19 -1.15
CA LEU A 237 -3.20 1.55 -0.48
C LEU A 237 -3.09 0.03 -0.58
N PHE A 238 -2.89 -0.62 0.54
CA PHE A 238 -2.94 -2.06 0.65
C PHE A 238 -4.40 -2.53 0.81
N THR A 239 -4.97 -3.08 -0.26
CA THR A 239 -6.29 -3.74 -0.26
C THR A 239 -6.19 -5.21 0.12
N ASP A 240 -7.32 -5.90 0.31
CA ASP A 240 -7.35 -7.28 0.83
C ASP A 240 -6.47 -7.43 2.10
N PHE A 241 -6.48 -6.40 2.98
CA PHE A 241 -5.72 -6.36 4.23
C PHE A 241 -6.51 -7.05 5.34
N CYS A 242 -6.74 -8.34 5.16
CA CYS A 242 -7.53 -9.19 6.05
C CYS A 242 -7.12 -10.65 5.89
N PHE A 243 -7.59 -11.51 6.78
CA PHE A 243 -7.56 -12.95 6.56
C PHE A 243 -8.68 -13.40 5.63
N PRO A 244 -8.57 -14.56 4.96
CA PRO A 244 -9.67 -15.09 4.17
C PRO A 244 -10.90 -15.33 5.08
N PRO A 245 -12.12 -15.02 4.60
CA PRO A 245 -13.36 -15.12 5.39
C PRO A 245 -13.82 -16.58 5.50
N THR A 246 -13.03 -17.43 6.12
CA THR A 246 -13.29 -18.85 6.29
C THR A 246 -12.63 -19.40 7.55
N GLU A 247 -13.17 -20.50 8.07
CA GLU A 247 -12.56 -21.29 9.14
C GLU A 247 -11.70 -22.44 8.59
N ASP A 248 -11.72 -22.69 7.28
CA ASP A 248 -10.97 -23.78 6.63
C ASP A 248 -9.48 -23.47 6.43
N ILE A 249 -8.90 -22.66 7.30
CA ILE A 249 -7.48 -22.32 7.29
C ILE A 249 -6.77 -22.85 8.52
N LEU A 250 -5.50 -23.23 8.34
CA LEU A 250 -4.59 -23.57 9.43
C LEU A 250 -3.85 -22.30 9.87
N TYR A 251 -4.34 -21.70 10.95
CA TYR A 251 -3.70 -20.54 11.57
C TYR A 251 -3.91 -20.61 13.09
N GLU A 252 -2.82 -20.68 13.86
CA GLU A 252 -2.85 -20.86 15.30
C GLU A 252 -2.69 -19.55 16.09
N GLY A 253 -2.34 -18.45 15.40
CA GLY A 253 -2.13 -17.14 16.00
C GLY A 253 -3.40 -16.31 16.13
N ASP A 254 -3.28 -15.18 16.81
CA ASP A 254 -4.29 -14.13 16.79
C ASP A 254 -4.26 -13.40 15.44
N LYS A 255 -5.35 -13.52 14.68
CA LYS A 255 -5.47 -12.93 13.33
C LYS A 255 -5.37 -11.40 13.37
N LEU A 256 -6.05 -10.77 14.32
CA LEU A 256 -6.04 -9.30 14.45
C LEU A 256 -4.67 -8.77 14.89
N ALA A 257 -4.03 -9.44 15.84
CA ALA A 257 -2.67 -9.09 16.25
C ALA A 257 -1.68 -9.19 15.09
N ALA A 258 -1.78 -10.23 14.25
CA ALA A 258 -0.94 -10.39 13.06
C ALA A 258 -1.17 -9.27 12.02
N LEU A 259 -2.41 -8.83 11.80
CA LEU A 259 -2.72 -7.71 10.92
C LEU A 259 -2.13 -6.41 11.47
N ASN A 260 -2.32 -6.13 12.76
CA ASN A 260 -1.78 -4.94 13.41
C ASN A 260 -0.25 -4.90 13.36
N GLU A 261 0.41 -6.04 13.62
CA GLU A 261 1.87 -6.15 13.50
C GLU A 261 2.35 -5.93 12.06
N ALA A 262 1.66 -6.53 11.08
CA ALA A 262 2.00 -6.33 9.68
C ALA A 262 1.81 -4.87 9.24
N ALA A 263 0.73 -4.21 9.67
CA ALA A 263 0.50 -2.81 9.39
C ALA A 263 1.58 -1.91 9.99
N ALA A 264 1.95 -2.15 11.25
CA ALA A 264 3.01 -1.40 11.93
C ALA A 264 4.37 -1.57 11.24
N ASP A 265 4.73 -2.81 10.84
CA ASP A 265 5.97 -3.10 10.12
C ASP A 265 6.01 -2.43 8.73
N LEU A 266 4.90 -2.48 7.98
CA LEU A 266 4.79 -1.80 6.68
C LEU A 266 4.87 -0.28 6.82
N ALA A 267 4.17 0.30 7.78
CA ALA A 267 4.24 1.74 8.04
C ALA A 267 5.65 2.17 8.46
N TYR A 268 6.30 1.43 9.35
CA TYR A 268 7.67 1.72 9.80
C TYR A 268 8.69 1.71 8.66
N ASN A 269 8.56 0.76 7.71
CA ASN A 269 9.52 0.62 6.61
C ASN A 269 9.25 1.55 5.43
N LEU A 270 8.02 2.03 5.25
CA LEU A 270 7.59 2.72 4.03
C LEU A 270 7.16 4.16 4.25
N ALA A 271 6.49 4.49 5.36
CA ALA A 271 5.97 5.82 5.59
C ALA A 271 7.09 6.84 5.73
N THR A 272 7.02 7.91 4.95
CA THR A 272 7.97 9.03 5.00
C THR A 272 7.23 10.35 5.04
N GLU A 273 7.93 11.48 5.09
CA GLU A 273 7.30 12.81 5.02
C GLU A 273 6.50 13.01 3.73
N ASP A 274 6.89 12.33 2.63
CA ASP A 274 6.29 12.49 1.31
C ASP A 274 5.47 11.28 0.85
N PHE A 275 5.51 10.16 1.57
CA PHE A 275 4.84 8.93 1.17
C PHE A 275 3.93 8.37 2.26
N CYS A 276 2.64 8.23 1.95
CA CYS A 276 1.62 7.69 2.85
C CYS A 276 1.43 6.19 2.65
N VAL A 277 1.23 5.47 3.76
CA VAL A 277 0.95 4.02 3.76
C VAL A 277 -0.44 3.78 4.31
N SER A 278 -1.29 3.17 3.52
CA SER A 278 -2.70 3.06 3.84
C SER A 278 -3.22 1.63 3.73
N PHE A 279 -4.26 1.34 4.50
CA PHE A 279 -4.80 0.00 4.64
C PHE A 279 -6.30 0.00 4.41
N LEU A 280 -6.80 -0.83 3.50
CA LEU A 280 -8.21 -1.17 3.41
C LEU A 280 -8.49 -2.35 4.33
N CYS A 281 -8.98 -2.05 5.52
CA CYS A 281 -9.24 -3.06 6.55
C CYS A 281 -10.59 -2.80 7.21
N ASN A 282 -11.49 -3.80 7.15
CA ASN A 282 -12.82 -3.73 7.75
C ASN A 282 -12.91 -4.47 9.10
N GLU A 283 -11.80 -5.02 9.60
CA GLU A 283 -11.76 -5.75 10.86
C GLU A 283 -12.00 -4.82 12.05
N GLU A 284 -12.85 -5.25 12.97
CA GLU A 284 -13.06 -4.56 14.25
C GLU A 284 -11.80 -4.68 15.11
N GLY A 285 -11.41 -3.58 15.75
CA GLY A 285 -10.22 -3.54 16.60
C GLY A 285 -8.90 -3.38 15.83
N PHE A 286 -8.94 -3.20 14.50
CA PHE A 286 -7.75 -2.80 13.75
C PHE A 286 -7.25 -1.44 14.22
N VAL A 287 -5.96 -1.37 14.53
CA VAL A 287 -5.29 -0.16 15.01
C VAL A 287 -4.46 0.42 13.88
N LEU A 288 -4.78 1.66 13.49
CA LEU A 288 -3.99 2.38 12.49
C LEU A 288 -2.59 2.69 13.06
N PRO A 289 -1.49 2.29 12.39
CA PRO A 289 -0.15 2.61 12.85
C PRO A 289 0.11 4.11 12.92
N GLU A 290 0.98 4.52 13.85
CA GLU A 290 1.46 5.91 13.92
C GLU A 290 2.23 6.30 12.65
N GLY A 291 2.27 7.59 12.35
CA GLY A 291 2.98 8.15 11.21
C GLY A 291 2.04 8.63 10.10
N ARG A 292 2.58 8.68 8.87
CA ARG A 292 1.82 9.11 7.69
C ARG A 292 1.00 7.95 7.15
N THR A 293 -0.16 7.69 7.77
CA THR A 293 -1.01 6.53 7.49
C THR A 293 -2.48 6.91 7.38
N ARG A 294 -3.26 6.11 6.63
CA ARG A 294 -4.72 6.22 6.52
C ARG A 294 -5.38 4.85 6.58
N LEU A 295 -6.59 4.85 7.10
CA LEU A 295 -7.49 3.71 7.10
C LEU A 295 -8.56 3.92 6.04
N TYR A 296 -8.69 2.96 5.13
CA TYR A 296 -9.76 2.92 4.16
C TYR A 296 -10.83 1.93 4.59
N ARG A 297 -12.08 2.28 4.35
CA ARG A 297 -13.25 1.42 4.57
C ARG A 297 -14.05 1.34 3.26
N ASP A 298 -14.49 0.15 2.90
CA ASP A 298 -15.42 -0.09 1.80
C ASP A 298 -16.71 -0.74 2.32
N LYS A 299 -17.73 -0.83 1.46
CA LYS A 299 -19.00 -1.51 1.76
C LYS A 299 -19.72 -1.00 3.02
N VAL A 300 -19.51 0.27 3.36
CA VAL A 300 -20.20 0.93 4.49
C VAL A 300 -21.46 1.59 3.96
N ASP A 301 -22.60 1.34 4.64
CA ASP A 301 -23.82 2.09 4.34
C ASP A 301 -23.65 3.56 4.77
N ALA A 302 -24.14 4.48 3.94
CA ALA A 302 -24.02 5.92 4.21
C ALA A 302 -24.67 6.34 5.54
N SER A 303 -25.70 5.63 5.98
CA SER A 303 -26.33 5.88 7.29
C SER A 303 -25.45 5.49 8.47
N MET A 304 -24.48 4.60 8.24
CA MET A 304 -23.57 4.09 9.26
C MET A 304 -22.20 4.78 9.24
N ALA A 305 -21.91 5.63 8.24
CA ALA A 305 -20.60 6.22 8.06
C ALA A 305 -20.08 6.95 9.32
N GLN A 306 -20.92 7.75 9.95
CA GLN A 306 -20.59 8.46 11.20
C GLN A 306 -20.38 7.48 12.36
N ALA A 307 -21.29 6.52 12.55
CA ALA A 307 -21.19 5.54 13.63
C ALA A 307 -19.92 4.67 13.49
N VAL A 308 -19.57 4.26 12.27
CA VAL A 308 -18.32 3.54 12.00
C VAL A 308 -17.12 4.41 12.36
N ALA A 309 -17.10 5.68 11.96
CA ALA A 309 -16.01 6.60 12.27
C ALA A 309 -15.78 6.76 13.77
N GLU A 310 -16.86 6.79 14.57
CA GLU A 310 -16.80 6.94 16.04
C GLU A 310 -16.23 5.68 16.75
N THR A 311 -16.27 4.51 16.11
CA THR A 311 -15.69 3.28 16.67
C THR A 311 -14.19 3.12 16.40
N LEU A 312 -13.63 3.92 15.51
CA LEU A 312 -12.26 3.76 15.05
C LEU A 312 -11.27 4.56 15.90
N THR A 313 -10.12 3.96 16.15
CA THR A 313 -8.99 4.62 16.80
C THR A 313 -8.06 5.17 15.72
N VAL A 314 -8.38 6.37 15.22
CA VAL A 314 -7.57 7.11 14.25
C VAL A 314 -7.31 8.53 14.77
N PRO A 315 -6.19 9.17 14.41
CA PRO A 315 -5.86 10.51 14.93
C PRO A 315 -6.90 11.58 14.58
N ASP A 316 -7.31 11.63 13.32
CA ASP A 316 -8.34 12.54 12.82
C ASP A 316 -9.19 11.81 11.77
N THR A 317 -10.45 11.58 12.09
CA THR A 317 -11.38 10.85 11.19
C THR A 317 -11.63 11.59 9.88
N SER A 318 -11.50 12.92 9.83
CA SER A 318 -11.70 13.68 8.58
C SER A 318 -10.54 13.54 7.61
N ILE A 319 -9.34 13.23 8.12
CA ILE A 319 -8.09 13.15 7.35
C ILE A 319 -7.61 11.69 7.18
N ASN A 320 -7.63 10.92 8.30
CA ASN A 320 -7.05 9.58 8.32
C ASN A 320 -8.06 8.48 7.98
N LEU A 321 -9.36 8.77 7.90
CA LEU A 321 -10.38 7.84 7.45
C LEU A 321 -10.85 8.20 6.04
N VAL A 322 -10.84 7.21 5.13
CA VAL A 322 -11.27 7.37 3.73
C VAL A 322 -12.30 6.29 3.41
N TYR A 323 -13.43 6.68 2.87
CA TYR A 323 -14.44 5.76 2.35
C TYR A 323 -14.27 5.53 0.85
N LEU A 324 -14.23 4.26 0.45
CA LEU A 324 -14.38 3.85 -0.95
C LEU A 324 -15.86 3.53 -1.18
N THR A 325 -16.53 4.30 -2.01
CA THR A 325 -17.97 4.15 -2.24
C THR A 325 -18.34 4.50 -3.68
N ASP A 326 -19.29 3.78 -4.24
CA ASP A 326 -19.89 4.04 -5.55
C ASP A 326 -21.15 4.93 -5.44
N VAL A 327 -21.54 5.29 -4.21
CA VAL A 327 -22.74 6.09 -3.94
C VAL A 327 -22.39 7.57 -3.82
N GLY A 328 -23.16 8.43 -4.50
CA GLY A 328 -23.06 9.90 -4.44
C GLY A 328 -23.66 10.54 -3.18
N ASP A 329 -23.61 9.85 -2.02
CA ASP A 329 -24.20 10.34 -0.78
C ASP A 329 -23.25 11.29 -0.04
N THR A 330 -23.80 12.47 0.32
CA THR A 330 -23.03 13.55 0.97
C THR A 330 -22.66 13.27 2.43
N ARG A 331 -23.23 12.25 3.04
CA ARG A 331 -22.86 11.83 4.42
C ARG A 331 -21.42 11.36 4.52
N PHE A 332 -20.85 10.86 3.42
CA PHE A 332 -19.42 10.51 3.35
C PHE A 332 -18.52 11.74 3.25
N ASP A 333 -19.04 12.88 2.82
CA ASP A 333 -18.21 14.07 2.53
C ASP A 333 -17.65 14.75 3.81
N ALA A 334 -18.08 14.30 5.01
CA ALA A 334 -17.42 14.69 6.26
C ALA A 334 -16.00 14.11 6.38
N PHE A 335 -15.74 12.99 5.75
CA PHE A 335 -14.51 12.19 5.76
C PHE A 335 -13.77 12.29 4.44
N GLY A 336 -12.61 11.64 4.35
CA GLY A 336 -12.01 11.33 3.05
C GLY A 336 -12.97 10.44 2.23
N VAL A 337 -13.10 10.70 0.93
CA VAL A 337 -13.96 9.89 0.06
C VAL A 337 -13.41 9.77 -1.34
N LEU A 338 -13.37 8.55 -1.87
CA LEU A 338 -13.05 8.28 -3.26
C LEU A 338 -14.21 7.53 -3.90
N ARG A 339 -14.58 7.97 -5.11
CA ARG A 339 -15.67 7.40 -5.90
C ARG A 339 -15.17 6.96 -7.27
N PRO A 340 -15.80 6.00 -7.95
CA PRO A 340 -15.40 5.60 -9.30
C PRO A 340 -15.32 6.80 -10.24
N LEU A 341 -14.27 6.84 -11.06
CA LEU A 341 -14.15 7.85 -12.12
C LEU A 341 -15.32 7.66 -13.10
N THR A 342 -16.07 8.73 -13.33
CA THR A 342 -17.18 8.70 -14.28
C THR A 342 -16.67 8.92 -15.69
N LEU A 343 -16.82 7.91 -16.55
CA LEU A 343 -16.52 8.00 -17.97
C LEU A 343 -17.77 8.40 -18.75
N GLY A 344 -17.69 9.48 -19.53
CA GLY A 344 -18.81 9.98 -20.32
C GLY A 344 -19.98 10.52 -19.48
N MET A 345 -21.23 10.27 -19.95
CA MET A 345 -22.45 10.75 -19.27
C MET A 345 -22.98 9.83 -18.16
N GLN A 346 -22.18 8.94 -17.60
CA GLN A 346 -22.62 8.12 -16.48
C GLN A 346 -22.72 9.01 -15.23
N GLN A 347 -23.95 9.29 -14.79
CA GLN A 347 -24.20 9.91 -13.51
C GLN A 347 -24.09 8.85 -12.41
N LEU A 348 -23.41 9.19 -11.31
CA LEU A 348 -23.45 8.35 -10.11
C LEU A 348 -24.92 8.18 -9.65
N PRO A 349 -25.30 7.02 -9.13
CA PRO A 349 -26.65 6.83 -8.60
C PRO A 349 -26.95 7.90 -7.55
N VAL A 350 -28.02 8.67 -7.78
CA VAL A 350 -28.49 9.68 -6.84
C VAL A 350 -29.00 8.96 -5.59
N PRO A 351 -28.67 9.46 -4.38
CA PRO A 351 -29.16 8.87 -3.16
C PRO A 351 -30.68 8.79 -3.18
N THR A 352 -31.23 7.63 -2.89
CA THR A 352 -32.67 7.51 -2.64
C THR A 352 -32.95 8.29 -1.34
N GLU A 353 -33.69 9.39 -1.41
CA GLU A 353 -34.11 10.09 -0.19
C GLU A 353 -34.69 9.07 0.81
N PRO A 354 -34.28 9.12 2.07
CA PRO A 354 -34.95 8.31 3.08
C PRO A 354 -36.44 8.63 3.04
N PRO A 355 -37.34 7.64 3.16
CA PRO A 355 -38.77 7.89 3.13
C PRO A 355 -39.05 8.99 4.13
N ALA A 356 -39.72 10.05 3.68
CA ALA A 356 -40.08 11.21 4.50
C ALA A 356 -40.69 10.68 5.80
N THR A 357 -40.05 10.98 6.92
CA THR A 357 -40.59 10.66 8.23
C THR A 357 -41.93 11.35 8.28
N THR A 358 -43.02 10.57 8.21
CA THR A 358 -44.37 11.07 8.37
C THR A 358 -44.42 11.78 9.72
N ALA A 359 -44.59 13.10 9.68
CA ALA A 359 -44.75 13.89 10.89
C ALA A 359 -45.82 13.22 11.77
N PRO A 360 -45.64 13.16 13.08
CA PRO A 360 -46.66 12.63 13.97
C PRO A 360 -47.99 13.36 13.69
N PRO A 361 -49.14 12.64 13.63
CA PRO A 361 -50.41 13.30 13.39
C PRO A 361 -50.63 14.39 14.44
N GLU A 362 -51.00 15.59 13.97
CA GLU A 362 -51.40 16.69 14.84
C GLU A 362 -52.39 16.19 15.87
N PRO A 363 -52.28 16.58 17.16
CA PRO A 363 -53.19 16.17 18.17
C PRO A 363 -54.60 16.70 17.81
N THR A 364 -55.52 15.78 17.69
CA THR A 364 -56.95 16.09 17.46
C THR A 364 -57.43 17.08 18.53
N PRO A 365 -58.07 18.22 18.18
CA PRO A 365 -58.58 19.16 19.18
C PRO A 365 -59.56 18.46 20.07
N VAL A 366 -59.33 18.55 21.37
CA VAL A 366 -60.25 18.05 22.43
C VAL A 366 -61.54 18.86 22.30
N PRO A 367 -62.71 18.23 22.24
CA PRO A 367 -63.98 18.96 22.28
C PRO A 367 -64.10 19.77 23.57
N GLU A 368 -64.36 21.05 23.43
CA GLU A 368 -64.65 21.97 24.54
C GLU A 368 -65.90 21.49 25.26
N GLU A 369 -65.75 21.11 26.55
CA GLU A 369 -66.90 20.73 27.42
C GLU A 369 -67.82 21.94 27.55
N GLU A 370 -69.08 21.77 27.13
CA GLU A 370 -70.16 22.74 27.42
C GLU A 370 -70.37 22.88 28.95
N PRO A 371 -70.55 24.10 29.44
CA PRO A 371 -70.74 24.33 30.88
C PRO A 371 -72.03 23.71 31.34
N VAL A 372 -71.91 22.82 32.34
CA VAL A 372 -73.04 22.24 33.05
C VAL A 372 -73.85 23.35 33.74
N GLN A 373 -75.11 23.54 33.34
CA GLN A 373 -76.03 24.40 34.03
C GLN A 373 -76.40 23.78 35.38
N GLU A 374 -76.14 24.51 36.46
CA GLU A 374 -76.62 24.17 37.79
C GLU A 374 -78.21 24.21 37.86
N PRO A 375 -78.83 23.28 38.51
CA PRO A 375 -80.31 23.33 38.74
C PRO A 375 -80.64 24.40 39.76
N VAL A 376 -81.48 25.32 39.36
CA VAL A 376 -82.05 26.33 40.21
C VAL A 376 -83.07 25.62 41.16
N GLU A 377 -82.83 25.57 42.50
CA GLU A 377 -83.79 25.32 43.53
C GLU A 377 -84.72 26.54 43.65
N GLY A 378 -86.01 26.28 43.55
CA GLY A 378 -86.99 27.29 43.74
C GLY A 378 -88.26 26.69 44.35
N ALA A 379 -88.47 26.97 45.62
CA ALA A 379 -89.65 27.07 46.45
C ALA A 379 -90.87 26.11 46.27
#